data_e97b9440f651d2b1f1f63065b8edcf9c
#
_entry.id   e97b9440f651d2b1f1f63065b8edcf9c
#
_cell.length_a   1.000
_cell.length_b   1.000
_cell.length_c   1.000
_cell.angle_alpha   90.00
_cell.angle_beta   90.00
_cell.angle_gamma   90.00
#
_symmetry.space_group_name_H-M   'P 1'
#
loop_
_entity.id
_entity.type
_entity.pdbx_description
1 polymer ?
#
loop_
_entity_poly.entity_id
_entity_poly.type
_entity_poly.pdbx_seq_one_letter_code
_entity_poly.pdbx_strand_id
1 'polypeptide(L)'
;MGKRRLPTRITRRARARTRLGWARSERATLGLAVVALGGAATVLASQFGRMLNRRSHAPEDGESLVEAAPAAALDTVGVAVSGYAETPRSETILFNLLAGFLSSFALIRLSTLGVRRSWRPFRDIRVGERHIHHFVPGILLAFGSGTVAMLTEDDALEEALAFPMGAGMGLTFDEAALLLDLRDVYWTRQGLLSVQLSLGATAILSIAILTLRMLRRGERRQEIAGQIPPPAHATLPC
;
A
#
# COMPACT_ATOMS: atom_id res chain seq x y z
N MET A 1 -4.35 -53.06 -20.21
CA MET A 1 -5.44 -52.21 -20.79
C MET A 1 -6.08 -51.38 -19.67
N GLY A 2 -5.59 -50.14 -19.45
CA GLY A 2 -6.10 -49.25 -18.37
C GLY A 2 -7.31 -48.49 -18.87
N LYS A 3 -8.49 -48.73 -18.29
CA LYS A 3 -9.72 -48.00 -18.56
C LYS A 3 -9.59 -46.57 -18.06
N ARG A 4 -9.38 -45.59 -18.95
CA ARG A 4 -9.50 -44.13 -18.65
C ARG A 4 -10.95 -43.85 -18.27
N ARG A 5 -11.25 -43.70 -16.97
CA ARG A 5 -12.56 -43.21 -16.51
C ARG A 5 -12.77 -41.78 -16.97
N LEU A 6 -13.76 -41.55 -17.81
CA LEU A 6 -14.21 -40.21 -18.20
C LEU A 6 -14.69 -39.46 -16.94
N PRO A 7 -14.30 -38.17 -16.74
CA PRO A 7 -14.75 -37.40 -15.59
C PRO A 7 -16.27 -37.20 -15.65
N THR A 8 -16.97 -37.58 -14.60
CA THR A 8 -18.42 -37.43 -14.48
C THR A 8 -18.83 -35.95 -14.56
N ARG A 9 -20.06 -35.66 -15.00
CA ARG A 9 -20.61 -34.29 -15.12
C ARG A 9 -20.46 -33.47 -13.81
N ILE A 10 -20.50 -34.16 -12.66
CA ILE A 10 -20.33 -33.58 -11.32
C ILE A 10 -18.91 -32.97 -11.15
N THR A 11 -17.86 -33.65 -11.62
CA THR A 11 -16.47 -33.17 -11.52
C THR A 11 -16.23 -31.99 -12.44
N ARG A 12 -16.89 -31.87 -13.59
CA ARG A 12 -16.82 -30.72 -14.49
C ARG A 12 -17.49 -29.49 -13.88
N ARG A 13 -18.67 -29.63 -13.25
CA ARG A 13 -19.36 -28.51 -12.57
C ARG A 13 -18.60 -28.02 -11.33
N ALA A 14 -18.01 -28.93 -10.55
CA ALA A 14 -17.17 -28.55 -9.42
C ALA A 14 -15.92 -27.77 -9.86
N ARG A 15 -15.22 -28.21 -10.92
CA ARG A 15 -14.07 -27.52 -11.50
C ARG A 15 -14.44 -26.15 -12.11
N ALA A 16 -15.62 -26.03 -12.72
CA ALA A 16 -16.09 -24.74 -13.25
C ALA A 16 -16.43 -23.76 -12.12
N ARG A 17 -17.08 -24.22 -11.04
CA ARG A 17 -17.35 -23.39 -9.85
C ARG A 17 -16.08 -22.92 -9.14
N THR A 18 -15.07 -23.78 -9.01
CA THR A 18 -13.79 -23.40 -8.44
C THR A 18 -13.07 -22.35 -9.33
N ARG A 19 -13.04 -22.54 -10.66
CA ARG A 19 -12.44 -21.54 -11.57
C ARG A 19 -13.15 -20.19 -11.52
N LEU A 20 -14.49 -20.17 -11.41
CA LEU A 20 -15.27 -18.93 -11.29
C LEU A 20 -15.02 -18.20 -9.97
N GLY A 21 -14.87 -18.95 -8.86
CA GLY A 21 -14.53 -18.40 -7.55
C GLY A 21 -13.14 -17.74 -7.55
N TRP A 22 -12.16 -18.38 -8.18
CA TRP A 22 -10.81 -17.83 -8.33
C TRP A 22 -10.80 -16.55 -9.17
N ALA A 23 -11.52 -16.51 -10.28
CA ALA A 23 -11.62 -15.33 -11.13
C ALA A 23 -12.26 -14.11 -10.41
N ARG A 24 -13.20 -14.36 -9.49
CA ARG A 24 -13.81 -13.31 -8.67
C ARG A 24 -12.86 -12.77 -7.63
N SER A 25 -12.12 -13.61 -6.91
CA SER A 25 -11.14 -13.18 -5.92
C SER A 25 -10.00 -12.38 -6.56
N GLU A 26 -9.51 -12.79 -7.71
CA GLU A 26 -8.49 -12.06 -8.46
C GLU A 26 -8.98 -10.66 -8.89
N ARG A 27 -10.20 -10.57 -9.41
CA ARG A 27 -10.79 -9.28 -9.81
C ARG A 27 -10.97 -8.33 -8.62
N ALA A 28 -11.41 -8.84 -7.49
CA ALA A 28 -11.61 -8.04 -6.28
C ALA A 28 -10.27 -7.51 -5.73
N THR A 29 -9.22 -8.36 -5.69
CA THR A 29 -7.89 -7.95 -5.24
C THR A 29 -7.23 -6.96 -6.22
N LEU A 30 -7.39 -7.17 -7.54
CA LEU A 30 -6.96 -6.22 -8.55
C LEU A 30 -7.69 -4.89 -8.42
N GLY A 31 -9.01 -4.92 -8.18
CA GLY A 31 -9.81 -3.72 -7.93
C GLY A 31 -9.28 -2.93 -6.74
N LEU A 32 -8.95 -3.61 -5.64
CA LEU A 32 -8.36 -2.97 -4.46
C LEU A 32 -7.00 -2.33 -4.76
N ALA A 33 -6.14 -3.03 -5.51
CA ALA A 33 -4.84 -2.50 -5.92
C ALA A 33 -4.99 -1.27 -6.83
N VAL A 34 -5.93 -1.29 -7.76
CA VAL A 34 -6.24 -0.14 -8.64
C VAL A 34 -6.76 1.05 -7.82
N VAL A 35 -7.63 0.81 -6.84
CA VAL A 35 -8.14 1.86 -5.94
C VAL A 35 -6.99 2.45 -5.10
N ALA A 36 -6.09 1.62 -4.57
CA ALA A 36 -4.95 2.07 -3.79
C ALA A 36 -3.99 2.92 -4.62
N LEU A 37 -3.57 2.42 -5.78
CA LEU A 37 -2.65 3.13 -6.69
C LEU A 37 -3.29 4.39 -7.27
N GLY A 38 -4.56 4.31 -7.68
CA GLY A 38 -5.33 5.44 -8.19
C GLY A 38 -5.50 6.52 -7.12
N GLY A 39 -5.81 6.14 -5.89
CA GLY A 39 -5.91 7.04 -4.74
C GLY A 39 -4.57 7.73 -4.44
N ALA A 40 -3.47 6.98 -4.38
CA ALA A 40 -2.14 7.54 -4.18
C ALA A 40 -1.75 8.52 -5.31
N ALA A 41 -1.97 8.13 -6.56
CA ALA A 41 -1.71 8.99 -7.72
C ALA A 41 -2.57 10.27 -7.67
N THR A 42 -3.83 10.18 -7.27
CA THR A 42 -4.73 11.33 -7.12
C THR A 42 -4.24 12.29 -6.04
N VAL A 43 -3.80 11.76 -4.88
CA VAL A 43 -3.24 12.59 -3.79
C VAL A 43 -1.99 13.31 -4.27
N LEU A 44 -1.04 12.59 -4.91
CA LEU A 44 0.19 13.19 -5.44
C LEU A 44 -0.09 14.23 -6.53
N ALA A 45 -0.96 13.91 -7.49
CA ALA A 45 -1.33 14.83 -8.56
C ALA A 45 -2.04 16.08 -8.02
N SER A 46 -2.91 15.94 -7.02
CA SER A 46 -3.58 17.07 -6.38
C SER A 46 -2.59 17.95 -5.61
N GLN A 47 -1.62 17.36 -4.93
CA GLN A 47 -0.58 18.09 -4.24
C GLN A 47 0.32 18.86 -5.22
N PHE A 48 0.80 18.17 -6.25
CA PHE A 48 1.58 18.81 -7.31
C PHE A 48 0.80 19.94 -8.00
N GLY A 49 -0.46 19.72 -8.34
CA GLY A 49 -1.32 20.73 -8.93
C GLY A 49 -1.52 21.95 -8.05
N ARG A 50 -1.60 21.76 -6.72
CA ARG A 50 -1.64 22.89 -5.77
C ARG A 50 -0.33 23.68 -5.78
N MET A 51 0.82 23.01 -5.74
CA MET A 51 2.12 23.69 -5.78
C MET A 51 2.33 24.43 -7.12
N LEU A 52 1.96 23.79 -8.21
CA LEU A 52 2.02 24.39 -9.55
C LEU A 52 1.14 25.66 -9.63
N ASN A 53 -0.11 25.58 -9.13
CA ASN A 53 -1.01 26.73 -9.11
C ASN A 53 -0.50 27.89 -8.22
N ARG A 54 0.13 27.57 -7.07
CA ARG A 54 0.72 28.61 -6.21
C ARG A 54 1.84 29.34 -6.91
N ARG A 55 2.71 28.64 -7.64
CA ARG A 55 3.83 29.24 -8.38
C ARG A 55 3.39 30.04 -9.60
N SER A 56 2.45 29.53 -10.37
CA SER A 56 1.94 30.23 -11.55
C SER A 56 1.15 31.51 -11.25
N HIS A 57 0.70 31.70 -9.99
CA HIS A 57 -0.02 32.88 -9.55
C HIS A 57 0.77 33.74 -8.54
N ALA A 58 2.07 33.45 -8.37
CA ALA A 58 2.93 34.27 -7.52
C ALA A 58 3.08 35.67 -8.11
N PRO A 59 2.99 36.75 -7.30
CA PRO A 59 2.92 38.15 -7.80
C PRO A 59 4.19 38.63 -8.49
N GLU A 60 5.35 38.01 -8.26
CA GLU A 60 6.64 38.53 -8.70
C GLU A 60 7.17 37.93 -10.00
N ASP A 61 6.70 36.72 -10.38
CA ASP A 61 7.23 36.01 -11.54
C ASP A 61 6.12 35.18 -12.20
N GLY A 62 5.22 35.77 -12.94
CA GLY A 62 4.17 35.02 -13.68
C GLY A 62 4.77 33.99 -14.62
N GLU A 63 5.42 32.95 -14.06
CA GLU A 63 6.04 31.85 -14.80
C GLU A 63 4.97 31.06 -15.57
N SER A 64 5.29 30.69 -16.79
CA SER A 64 4.45 29.74 -17.51
C SER A 64 4.35 28.42 -16.76
N LEU A 65 3.23 27.69 -16.90
CA LEU A 65 3.03 26.38 -16.23
C LEU A 65 4.18 25.39 -16.47
N VAL A 66 4.84 25.48 -17.61
CA VAL A 66 5.96 24.60 -17.98
C VAL A 66 7.23 24.98 -17.20
N GLU A 67 7.49 26.27 -17.03
CA GLU A 67 8.66 26.78 -16.28
C GLU A 67 8.48 26.55 -14.77
N ALA A 68 7.27 26.70 -14.23
CA ALA A 68 6.96 26.46 -12.83
C ALA A 68 6.96 24.95 -12.42
N ALA A 69 6.82 24.03 -13.37
CA ALA A 69 6.65 22.60 -13.06
C ALA A 69 7.84 21.97 -12.29
N PRO A 70 9.13 22.21 -12.62
CA PRO A 70 10.22 21.61 -11.86
C PRO A 70 10.27 22.12 -10.40
N ALA A 71 10.04 23.42 -10.19
CA ALA A 71 10.00 24.00 -8.87
C ALA A 71 8.80 23.50 -8.05
N ALA A 72 7.62 23.38 -8.67
CA ALA A 72 6.44 22.79 -8.05
C ALA A 72 6.66 21.33 -7.65
N ALA A 73 7.44 20.56 -8.41
CA ALA A 73 7.81 19.20 -8.06
C ALA A 73 8.70 19.16 -6.80
N LEU A 74 9.71 20.04 -6.72
CA LEU A 74 10.56 20.17 -5.54
C LEU A 74 9.75 20.61 -4.32
N ASP A 75 8.85 21.59 -4.46
CA ASP A 75 7.95 22.00 -3.38
C ASP A 75 7.07 20.85 -2.89
N THR A 76 6.56 20.03 -3.83
CA THR A 76 5.76 18.85 -3.47
C THR A 76 6.56 17.87 -2.62
N VAL A 77 7.81 17.62 -2.97
CA VAL A 77 8.72 16.78 -2.17
C VAL A 77 9.03 17.46 -0.83
N GLY A 78 9.34 18.74 -0.83
CA GLY A 78 9.61 19.51 0.38
C GLY A 78 8.43 19.48 1.36
N VAL A 79 7.21 19.66 0.87
CA VAL A 79 5.97 19.55 1.65
C VAL A 79 5.81 18.15 2.24
N ALA A 80 6.10 17.10 1.47
CA ALA A 80 5.98 15.72 1.95
C ALA A 80 7.02 15.43 3.06
N VAL A 81 8.28 15.83 2.87
CA VAL A 81 9.36 15.67 3.86
C VAL A 81 9.07 16.46 5.13
N SER A 82 8.74 17.75 4.99
CA SER A 82 8.39 18.60 6.14
C SER A 82 7.15 18.07 6.87
N GLY A 83 6.16 17.61 6.11
CA GLY A 83 4.95 17.02 6.67
C GLY A 83 5.22 15.75 7.46
N TYR A 84 6.13 14.90 6.97
CA TYR A 84 6.57 13.70 7.70
C TYR A 84 7.29 14.07 9.00
N ALA A 85 8.25 15.03 8.94
CA ALA A 85 9.02 15.47 10.09
C ALA A 85 8.15 16.16 11.18
N GLU A 86 7.08 16.87 10.79
CA GLU A 86 6.15 17.51 11.73
C GLU A 86 5.00 16.60 12.20
N THR A 87 5.01 15.31 11.78
CA THR A 87 3.96 14.37 12.15
C THR A 87 4.22 13.82 13.56
N PRO A 88 3.21 13.76 14.45
CA PRO A 88 3.37 13.15 15.76
C PRO A 88 3.83 11.69 15.65
N ARG A 89 4.73 11.26 16.52
CA ARG A 89 5.32 9.91 16.54
C ARG A 89 4.31 8.78 16.34
N SER A 90 3.19 8.82 17.07
CA SER A 90 2.15 7.79 16.94
C SER A 90 1.53 7.70 15.54
N GLU A 91 1.39 8.84 14.84
CA GLU A 91 0.90 8.86 13.46
C GLU A 91 1.98 8.41 12.48
N THR A 92 3.26 8.72 12.74
CA THR A 92 4.41 8.26 11.95
C THR A 92 4.57 6.74 12.04
N ILE A 93 4.51 6.18 13.25
CA ILE A 93 4.55 4.73 13.47
C ILE A 93 3.40 4.05 12.70
N LEU A 94 2.17 4.56 12.84
CA LEU A 94 1.01 4.01 12.15
C LEU A 94 1.14 4.13 10.63
N PHE A 95 1.64 5.26 10.12
CA PHE A 95 1.89 5.46 8.69
C PHE A 95 2.92 4.46 8.16
N ASN A 96 4.05 4.30 8.84
CA ASN A 96 5.11 3.38 8.44
C ASN A 96 4.63 1.93 8.46
N LEU A 97 3.87 1.54 9.48
CA LEU A 97 3.28 0.21 9.58
C LEU A 97 2.31 -0.07 8.43
N LEU A 98 1.40 0.86 8.13
CA LEU A 98 0.45 0.72 7.03
C LEU A 98 1.13 0.75 5.66
N ALA A 99 2.17 1.58 5.50
CA ALA A 99 2.97 1.64 4.28
C ALA A 99 3.71 0.31 4.04
N GLY A 100 4.32 -0.26 5.08
CA GLY A 100 4.94 -1.58 5.03
C GLY A 100 3.93 -2.69 4.68
N PHE A 101 2.79 -2.70 5.36
CA PHE A 101 1.71 -3.66 5.11
C PHE A 101 1.21 -3.61 3.66
N LEU A 102 0.84 -2.43 3.18
CA LEU A 102 0.28 -2.28 1.83
C LEU A 102 1.31 -2.56 0.74
N SER A 103 2.56 -2.12 0.91
CA SER A 103 3.61 -2.34 -0.07
C SER A 103 3.96 -3.82 -0.22
N SER A 104 4.13 -4.55 0.90
CA SER A 104 4.41 -5.99 0.87
C SER A 104 3.23 -6.79 0.32
N PHE A 105 2.01 -6.48 0.76
CA PHE A 105 0.79 -7.12 0.26
C PHE A 105 0.64 -6.91 -1.26
N ALA A 106 0.83 -5.67 -1.74
CA ALA A 106 0.76 -5.36 -3.17
C ALA A 106 1.86 -6.07 -3.97
N LEU A 107 3.10 -6.06 -3.46
CA LEU A 107 4.25 -6.71 -4.10
C LEU A 107 4.02 -8.22 -4.28
N ILE A 108 3.54 -8.90 -3.24
CA ILE A 108 3.26 -10.34 -3.30
C ILE A 108 2.12 -10.63 -4.26
N ARG A 109 1.04 -9.84 -4.24
CA ARG A 109 -0.05 -10.01 -5.20
C ARG A 109 0.41 -9.81 -6.64
N LEU A 110 1.24 -8.81 -6.88
CA LEU A 110 1.84 -8.56 -8.19
C LEU A 110 2.77 -9.72 -8.61
N SER A 111 3.62 -10.21 -7.68
CA SER A 111 4.49 -11.36 -7.90
C SER A 111 3.69 -12.62 -8.26
N THR A 112 2.66 -12.93 -7.50
CA THR A 112 1.77 -14.09 -7.76
C THR A 112 1.10 -14.00 -9.13
N LEU A 113 0.64 -12.80 -9.52
CA LEU A 113 0.09 -12.55 -10.86
C LEU A 113 1.17 -12.70 -11.94
N GLY A 114 2.38 -12.20 -11.70
CA GLY A 114 3.52 -12.30 -12.61
C GLY A 114 3.92 -13.75 -12.86
N VAL A 115 4.04 -14.57 -11.81
CA VAL A 115 4.33 -15.99 -11.92
C VAL A 115 3.26 -16.72 -12.73
N ARG A 116 1.96 -16.46 -12.46
CA ARG A 116 0.85 -17.08 -13.20
C ARG A 116 0.79 -16.70 -14.67
N ARG A 117 1.21 -15.48 -15.01
CA ARG A 117 1.26 -14.98 -16.38
C ARG A 117 2.61 -15.21 -17.05
N SER A 118 3.52 -15.93 -16.39
CA SER A 118 4.89 -16.19 -16.85
C SER A 118 5.68 -14.91 -17.18
N TRP A 119 5.41 -13.83 -16.44
CA TRP A 119 6.15 -12.58 -16.58
C TRP A 119 7.55 -12.72 -15.95
N ARG A 120 8.58 -12.43 -16.69
CA ARG A 120 9.92 -12.28 -16.12
C ARG A 120 10.00 -10.91 -15.39
N PRO A 121 10.61 -10.81 -14.21
CA PRO A 121 11.52 -11.75 -13.53
C PRO A 121 10.88 -12.67 -12.49
N PHE A 122 9.54 -12.70 -12.35
CA PHE A 122 8.84 -13.41 -11.29
C PHE A 122 9.00 -14.93 -11.42
N ARG A 123 9.49 -15.57 -10.34
CA ARG A 123 9.70 -17.03 -10.24
C ARG A 123 9.30 -17.51 -8.86
N ASP A 124 8.89 -18.78 -8.76
CA ASP A 124 8.69 -19.46 -7.48
C ASP A 124 10.01 -19.54 -6.71
N ILE A 125 9.98 -19.13 -5.44
CA ILE A 125 11.13 -19.27 -4.54
C ILE A 125 11.11 -20.68 -3.97
N ARG A 126 12.12 -21.47 -4.30
CA ARG A 126 12.31 -22.83 -3.79
C ARG A 126 13.65 -22.95 -3.09
N VAL A 127 13.65 -23.59 -1.93
CA VAL A 127 14.87 -24.00 -1.22
C VAL A 127 14.91 -25.52 -1.20
N GLY A 128 15.78 -26.10 -2.04
CA GLY A 128 15.79 -27.53 -2.32
C GLY A 128 14.49 -27.97 -3.01
N GLU A 129 13.86 -29.03 -2.52
CA GLU A 129 12.60 -29.56 -3.03
C GLU A 129 11.34 -28.89 -2.40
N ARG A 130 11.54 -28.03 -1.37
CA ARG A 130 10.44 -27.41 -0.62
C ARG A 130 10.12 -26.03 -1.15
N HIS A 131 8.84 -25.79 -1.37
CA HIS A 131 8.30 -24.45 -1.60
C HIS A 131 8.20 -23.74 -0.24
N ILE A 132 8.92 -22.62 -0.07
CA ILE A 132 8.81 -21.81 1.14
C ILE A 132 7.68 -20.80 0.93
N HIS A 133 6.66 -20.94 1.76
CA HIS A 133 5.57 -19.98 1.81
C HIS A 133 6.06 -18.67 2.44
N HIS A 134 5.69 -17.54 1.85
CA HIS A 134 6.16 -16.23 2.31
C HIS A 134 5.56 -15.78 3.66
N PHE A 135 4.54 -16.47 4.18
CA PHE A 135 4.07 -16.20 5.54
C PHE A 135 5.12 -16.51 6.61
N VAL A 136 6.00 -17.51 6.40
CA VAL A 136 7.06 -17.83 7.37
C VAL A 136 8.04 -16.69 7.57
N PRO A 137 8.72 -16.16 6.51
CA PRO A 137 9.52 -14.96 6.65
C PRO A 137 8.69 -13.73 7.08
N GLY A 138 7.40 -13.68 6.71
CA GLY A 138 6.48 -12.63 7.16
C GLY A 138 6.31 -12.61 8.68
N ILE A 139 6.04 -13.75 9.29
CA ILE A 139 5.94 -13.88 10.75
C ILE A 139 7.27 -13.51 11.42
N LEU A 140 8.39 -14.05 10.95
CA LEU A 140 9.71 -13.76 11.53
C LEU A 140 10.03 -12.26 11.44
N LEU A 141 9.71 -11.62 10.32
CA LEU A 141 9.92 -10.19 10.13
C LEU A 141 9.03 -9.36 11.08
N ALA A 142 7.72 -9.69 11.16
CA ALA A 142 6.79 -8.96 12.02
C ALA A 142 7.16 -9.09 13.51
N PHE A 143 7.38 -10.31 13.98
CA PHE A 143 7.74 -10.54 15.38
C PHE A 143 9.14 -10.01 15.71
N GLY A 144 10.12 -10.20 14.83
CA GLY A 144 11.49 -9.71 15.02
C GLY A 144 11.53 -8.18 15.12
N SER A 145 10.95 -7.47 14.15
CA SER A 145 10.92 -6.01 14.18
C SER A 145 10.07 -5.47 15.35
N GLY A 146 8.92 -6.10 15.64
CA GLY A 146 8.09 -5.73 16.79
C GLY A 146 8.82 -5.92 18.12
N THR A 147 9.54 -7.04 18.29
CA THR A 147 10.31 -7.28 19.51
C THR A 147 11.43 -6.24 19.68
N VAL A 148 12.19 -5.94 18.61
CA VAL A 148 13.24 -4.92 18.68
C VAL A 148 12.65 -3.54 18.95
N ALA A 149 11.51 -3.19 18.34
CA ALA A 149 10.81 -1.94 18.60
C ALA A 149 10.37 -1.80 20.09
N MET A 150 9.98 -2.91 20.72
CA MET A 150 9.61 -2.90 22.16
C MET A 150 10.80 -2.83 23.10
N LEU A 151 11.99 -3.17 22.65
CA LEU A 151 13.21 -3.20 23.46
C LEU A 151 14.10 -1.96 23.26
N THR A 152 13.87 -1.19 22.20
CA THR A 152 14.64 0.03 21.94
C THR A 152 14.07 1.23 22.69
N GLU A 153 14.96 2.11 23.14
CA GLU A 153 14.61 3.42 23.68
C GLU A 153 14.80 4.53 22.63
N ASP A 154 15.27 4.18 21.43
CA ASP A 154 15.47 5.12 20.32
C ASP A 154 14.17 5.29 19.53
N ASP A 155 13.56 6.46 19.63
CA ASP A 155 12.32 6.83 18.97
C ASP A 155 12.42 6.72 17.44
N ALA A 156 13.55 7.10 16.84
CA ALA A 156 13.75 7.03 15.41
C ALA A 156 13.83 5.59 14.91
N LEU A 157 14.49 4.72 15.69
CA LEU A 157 14.55 3.30 15.40
C LEU A 157 13.18 2.64 15.53
N GLU A 158 12.41 2.97 16.57
CA GLU A 158 11.04 2.44 16.73
C GLU A 158 10.14 2.84 15.56
N GLU A 159 10.16 4.12 15.14
CA GLU A 159 9.43 4.59 13.95
C GLU A 159 9.84 3.84 12.68
N ALA A 160 11.14 3.60 12.50
CA ALA A 160 11.67 2.87 11.34
C ALA A 160 11.26 1.39 11.35
N LEU A 161 11.25 0.74 12.52
CA LEU A 161 10.87 -0.67 12.69
C LEU A 161 9.40 -0.94 12.43
N ALA A 162 8.54 0.07 12.51
CA ALA A 162 7.13 -0.05 12.16
C ALA A 162 6.92 -0.47 10.69
N PHE A 163 7.78 -0.03 9.77
CA PHE A 163 7.68 -0.42 8.36
C PHE A 163 7.95 -1.92 8.14
N PRO A 164 9.08 -2.51 8.55
CA PRO A 164 9.30 -3.95 8.40
C PRO A 164 8.30 -4.79 9.21
N MET A 165 7.82 -4.31 10.36
CA MET A 165 6.75 -4.97 11.09
C MET A 165 5.47 -5.04 10.24
N GLY A 166 5.05 -3.93 9.67
CA GLY A 166 3.90 -3.87 8.75
C GLY A 166 4.09 -4.75 7.52
N ALA A 167 5.29 -4.74 6.92
CA ALA A 167 5.61 -5.60 5.79
C ALA A 167 5.49 -7.09 6.13
N GLY A 168 5.99 -7.51 7.29
CA GLY A 168 5.83 -8.87 7.79
C GLY A 168 4.36 -9.26 8.00
N MET A 169 3.55 -8.34 8.54
CA MET A 169 2.10 -8.54 8.66
C MET A 169 1.44 -8.72 7.28
N GLY A 170 1.78 -7.90 6.29
CA GLY A 170 1.23 -8.00 4.94
C GLY A 170 1.56 -9.32 4.26
N LEU A 171 2.79 -9.82 4.39
CA LEU A 171 3.21 -11.14 3.92
C LEU A 171 2.42 -12.26 4.59
N THR A 172 2.21 -12.16 5.90
CA THR A 172 1.48 -13.16 6.70
C THR A 172 0.00 -13.19 6.33
N PHE A 173 -0.64 -12.03 6.24
CA PHE A 173 -2.07 -11.95 5.93
C PHE A 173 -2.39 -12.34 4.48
N ASP A 174 -1.46 -12.21 3.55
CA ASP A 174 -1.68 -12.67 2.17
C ASP A 174 -1.93 -14.18 2.09
N GLU A 175 -1.24 -14.97 2.91
CA GLU A 175 -1.38 -16.42 3.00
C GLU A 175 -2.17 -16.89 4.24
N ALA A 176 -2.89 -16.01 4.92
CA ALA A 176 -3.65 -16.36 6.13
C ALA A 176 -4.60 -17.55 5.93
N ALA A 177 -5.10 -17.74 4.69
CA ALA A 177 -5.91 -18.89 4.33
C ALA A 177 -5.19 -20.24 4.50
N LEU A 178 -3.86 -20.28 4.37
CA LEU A 178 -3.07 -21.50 4.57
C LEU A 178 -2.88 -21.83 6.07
N LEU A 179 -2.91 -20.81 6.91
CA LEU A 179 -2.83 -20.96 8.36
C LEU A 179 -4.16 -21.49 8.94
N LEU A 180 -5.26 -21.29 8.22
CA LEU A 180 -6.62 -21.52 8.65
C LEU A 180 -7.30 -22.68 7.90
N ASP A 181 -6.55 -23.67 7.38
CA ASP A 181 -7.12 -24.87 6.77
C ASP A 181 -7.82 -25.77 7.84
N LEU A 182 -8.63 -25.12 8.64
CA LEU A 182 -9.57 -25.74 9.56
C LEU A 182 -10.87 -25.99 8.80
N ARG A 183 -11.32 -27.23 8.76
CA ARG A 183 -12.50 -27.73 8.01
C ARG A 183 -13.84 -27.16 8.47
N ASP A 184 -13.88 -26.00 9.12
CA ASP A 184 -15.11 -25.39 9.60
C ASP A 184 -15.77 -24.46 8.58
N VAL A 185 -17.09 -24.51 8.54
CA VAL A 185 -17.99 -23.88 7.55
C VAL A 185 -17.88 -22.34 7.52
N TYR A 186 -17.39 -21.70 8.58
CA TYR A 186 -17.19 -20.25 8.69
C TYR A 186 -16.03 -19.73 7.84
N TRP A 187 -15.08 -20.59 7.47
CA TRP A 187 -13.87 -20.26 6.74
C TRP A 187 -13.95 -20.61 5.27
N THR A 188 -15.09 -20.33 4.65
CA THR A 188 -15.21 -20.48 3.20
C THR A 188 -14.29 -19.50 2.48
N ARG A 189 -13.83 -19.85 1.26
CA ARG A 189 -13.03 -18.96 0.42
C ARG A 189 -13.64 -17.56 0.25
N GLN A 190 -14.95 -17.45 0.33
CA GLN A 190 -15.69 -16.18 0.24
C GLN A 190 -15.54 -15.35 1.52
N GLY A 191 -15.54 -15.96 2.70
CA GLY A 191 -15.34 -15.28 3.98
C GLY A 191 -13.93 -14.72 4.11
N LEU A 192 -12.90 -15.53 3.77
CA LEU A 192 -11.51 -15.08 3.78
C LEU A 192 -11.25 -13.93 2.80
N LEU A 193 -11.85 -13.96 1.61
CA LEU A 193 -11.77 -12.85 0.66
C LEU A 193 -12.39 -11.58 1.24
N SER A 194 -13.54 -11.69 1.92
CA SER A 194 -14.20 -10.56 2.56
C SER A 194 -13.31 -9.92 3.63
N VAL A 195 -12.66 -10.72 4.47
CA VAL A 195 -11.72 -10.23 5.50
C VAL A 195 -10.53 -9.53 4.86
N GLN A 196 -9.91 -10.12 3.84
CA GLN A 196 -8.78 -9.50 3.13
C GLN A 196 -9.16 -8.18 2.47
N LEU A 197 -10.35 -8.11 1.85
CA LEU A 197 -10.85 -6.89 1.21
C LEU A 197 -11.15 -5.80 2.25
N SER A 198 -11.80 -6.16 3.36
CA SER A 198 -12.11 -5.21 4.42
C SER A 198 -10.83 -4.66 5.08
N LEU A 199 -9.88 -5.53 5.39
CA LEU A 199 -8.60 -5.13 5.96
C LEU A 199 -7.81 -4.22 4.99
N GLY A 200 -7.73 -4.61 3.73
CA GLY A 200 -7.07 -3.82 2.70
C GLY A 200 -7.75 -2.45 2.48
N ALA A 201 -9.07 -2.40 2.43
CA ALA A 201 -9.81 -1.15 2.29
C ALA A 201 -9.60 -0.23 3.51
N THR A 202 -9.66 -0.78 4.73
CA THR A 202 -9.39 -0.03 5.96
C THR A 202 -7.97 0.53 5.97
N ALA A 203 -6.97 -0.28 5.61
CA ALA A 203 -5.58 0.15 5.55
C ALA A 203 -5.38 1.28 4.51
N ILE A 204 -5.98 1.17 3.32
CA ILE A 204 -5.93 2.20 2.27
C ILE A 204 -6.55 3.50 2.75
N LEU A 205 -7.73 3.45 3.35
CA LEU A 205 -8.40 4.65 3.88
C LEU A 205 -7.59 5.30 4.99
N SER A 206 -7.05 4.50 5.92
CA SER A 206 -6.25 5.00 7.03
C SER A 206 -4.98 5.70 6.54
N ILE A 207 -4.23 5.08 5.61
CA ILE A 207 -3.01 5.69 5.08
C ILE A 207 -3.33 6.94 4.25
N ALA A 208 -4.44 6.97 3.51
CA ALA A 208 -4.86 8.15 2.75
C ALA A 208 -5.15 9.35 3.69
N ILE A 209 -5.86 9.09 4.79
CA ILE A 209 -6.15 10.12 5.80
C ILE A 209 -4.84 10.63 6.43
N LEU A 210 -3.94 9.74 6.83
CA LEU A 210 -2.65 10.11 7.42
C LEU A 210 -1.81 10.91 6.42
N THR A 211 -1.71 10.48 5.17
CA THR A 211 -0.98 11.20 4.12
C THR A 211 -1.53 12.62 3.91
N LEU A 212 -2.86 12.77 3.84
CA LEU A 212 -3.47 14.10 3.70
C LEU A 212 -3.17 15.00 4.92
N ARG A 213 -3.18 14.44 6.14
CA ARG A 213 -2.82 15.19 7.36
C ARG A 213 -1.35 15.62 7.34
N MET A 214 -0.45 14.72 6.96
CA MET A 214 0.98 15.01 6.82
C MET A 214 1.23 16.12 5.80
N LEU A 215 0.66 16.00 4.61
CA LEU A 215 0.81 17.01 3.55
C LEU A 215 0.30 18.40 3.98
N ARG A 216 -0.82 18.46 4.69
CA ARG A 216 -1.35 19.73 5.24
C ARG A 216 -0.40 20.34 6.29
N ARG A 217 0.22 19.52 7.13
CA ARG A 217 1.24 20.00 8.09
C ARG A 217 2.46 20.55 7.35
N GLY A 218 2.95 19.81 6.36
CA GLY A 218 4.08 20.21 5.53
C GLY A 218 3.81 21.51 4.77
N GLU A 219 2.63 21.69 4.17
CA GLU A 219 2.23 22.95 3.53
C GLU A 219 2.31 24.10 4.52
N ARG A 220 1.72 23.98 5.69
CA ARG A 220 1.76 25.04 6.72
C ARG A 220 3.18 25.35 7.16
N ARG A 221 4.03 24.35 7.36
CA ARG A 221 5.42 24.54 7.77
C ARG A 221 6.22 25.30 6.72
N GLN A 222 6.10 24.90 5.46
CA GLN A 222 6.80 25.54 4.36
C GLN A 222 6.27 26.94 4.05
N GLU A 223 4.98 27.17 4.21
CA GLU A 223 4.37 28.49 4.07
C GLU A 223 4.88 29.46 5.16
N ILE A 224 4.91 29.03 6.43
CA ILE A 224 5.46 29.82 7.53
C ILE A 224 6.96 30.11 7.32
N ALA A 225 7.70 29.17 6.76
CA ALA A 225 9.13 29.32 6.45
C ALA A 225 9.41 30.17 5.19
N GLY A 226 8.35 30.61 4.47
CA GLY A 226 8.50 31.36 3.22
C GLY A 226 9.09 30.59 2.06
N GLN A 227 9.07 29.25 2.13
CA GLN A 227 9.65 28.37 1.10
C GLN A 227 8.69 28.08 -0.06
N ILE A 228 7.39 28.22 0.18
CA ILE A 228 6.35 28.12 -0.85
C ILE A 228 5.49 29.38 -0.87
N PRO A 229 4.99 29.82 -2.05
CA PRO A 229 4.10 30.97 -2.15
C PRO A 229 2.79 30.75 -1.35
N PRO A 230 2.17 31.81 -0.82
CA PRO A 230 0.87 31.72 -0.18
C PRO A 230 -0.22 31.24 -1.15
N PRO A 231 -1.33 30.68 -0.65
CA PRO A 231 -2.44 30.26 -1.51
C PRO A 231 -3.05 31.48 -2.24
N ALA A 232 -3.41 31.30 -3.51
CA ALA A 232 -3.91 32.35 -4.40
C ALA A 232 -5.10 33.15 -3.84
N HIS A 233 -5.85 32.60 -2.88
CA HIS A 233 -6.99 33.29 -2.23
C HIS A 233 -6.57 34.25 -1.10
N ALA A 234 -5.34 34.18 -0.62
CA ALA A 234 -4.84 35.06 0.45
C ALA A 234 -4.38 36.44 -0.07
N THR A 235 -4.33 36.61 -1.38
CA THR A 235 -3.88 37.84 -2.06
C THR A 235 -5.01 38.75 -2.52
N LEU A 236 -6.26 38.52 -2.08
CA LEU A 236 -7.34 39.48 -2.37
C LEU A 236 -7.10 40.75 -1.53
N PRO A 237 -6.89 41.92 -2.17
CA PRO A 237 -6.77 43.18 -1.43
C PRO A 237 -8.08 43.48 -0.71
N CYS A 238 -7.96 43.92 0.55
CA CYS A 238 -9.05 44.52 1.31
C CYS A 238 -9.52 45.82 0.62
#